data_bd1aaed8f5a184dfb315ad64e0937fe2
#
_entry.id   bd1aaed8f5a184dfb315ad64e0937fe2
#
_cell.length_a   1.000
_cell.length_b   1.000
_cell.length_c   1.000
_cell.angle_alpha   90.00
_cell.angle_beta   90.00
_cell.angle_gamma   90.00
#
_symmetry.space_group_name_H-M   'P 1'
#
loop_
_entity.id
_entity.type
_entity.pdbx_description
1 polymer ?
#
loop_
_entity_poly.entity_id
_entity_poly.type
_entity_poly.pdbx_seq_one_letter_code
_entity_poly.pdbx_strand_id
1 'polypeptide(L)'
;MTYKFSRLVSGAGIWGASFCLFLFVFSTTTTFAADKVLKAGAATSNITPPLGEYIVGGFKPFPAENVHDELHARCLVLDNGETKIAFVICDNLGITVDVFQAARDYIKAETDLPPENILMAATHTHSATRASSSKYHDFLARRIADCVRCAMENREPARIGWGGVDEPSEVSNRRWYTTNPDFCKNPFGGVDKVRMNPPRGNAALVKPAGPIDPEISFISVQSLDGRPLALLANYSLHYVGGVNKGEISADYFGIFSEKIGPLLGAKPEDPPFVGMLSNGTSGDINNINFQKPGKRMAAYEKMNQVAELVARRVAEACQQVKYQTWVPLGAANAELTLKVRKPDAAMQAYFKKVMAQPEGAEQHHRYERNYAERVQRLLEGPDEITVILQALRIGDLTVAAIPFETFCEIGLELKEKAPFEDAFTIELANGYNGYLPTPEQHKLGGYETWMGTNRVQLDASDKIVEVILDLMQKLKSQP
;
A
#
# COMPACT_ATOMS: atom_id res chain seq x y z
N MET A 1 -51.72 53.83 60.45
CA MET A 1 -52.52 55.04 60.14
C MET A 1 -53.10 54.81 58.78
N THR A 2 -54.36 54.29 58.69
CA THR A 2 -55.63 55.04 58.47
C THR A 2 -55.58 55.84 57.16
N TYR A 3 -56.49 55.74 56.16
CA TYR A 3 -57.89 55.50 55.96
C TYR A 3 -58.19 55.24 54.51
N LYS A 4 -59.02 54.27 54.06
CA LYS A 4 -60.51 54.31 53.79
C LYS A 4 -60.94 55.44 52.82
N PHE A 5 -61.64 55.12 51.73
CA PHE A 5 -63.04 54.97 51.41
C PHE A 5 -63.25 55.02 49.87
N SER A 6 -63.82 54.10 49.27
CA SER A 6 -65.17 53.75 48.82
C SER A 6 -65.88 54.80 47.90
N ARG A 7 -66.32 54.40 46.71
CA ARG A 7 -67.72 54.17 46.34
C ARG A 7 -67.93 53.94 44.86
N LEU A 8 -68.64 52.91 44.60
CA LEU A 8 -69.50 52.60 43.47
C LEU A 8 -70.10 53.77 42.68
N VAL A 9 -70.28 53.60 41.38
CA VAL A 9 -71.53 53.78 40.61
C VAL A 9 -71.52 52.94 39.39
N SER A 10 -72.62 52.27 39.13
CA SER A 10 -73.08 51.42 38.05
C SER A 10 -73.23 52.14 36.68
N GLY A 11 -73.03 51.45 35.58
CA GLY A 11 -73.50 51.91 34.28
C GLY A 11 -73.29 50.85 33.19
N ALA A 12 -74.39 50.44 32.63
CA ALA A 12 -74.64 49.34 31.70
C ALA A 12 -73.82 49.32 30.39
N GLY A 13 -73.42 48.16 29.97
CA GLY A 13 -73.60 47.45 28.74
C GLY A 13 -73.23 48.07 27.40
N ILE A 14 -72.23 47.42 26.73
CA ILE A 14 -72.33 47.13 25.28
C ILE A 14 -71.35 45.97 24.99
N TRP A 15 -71.89 44.88 24.47
CA TRP A 15 -71.12 43.73 24.02
C TRP A 15 -70.44 44.06 22.66
N GLY A 16 -69.11 44.19 22.68
CA GLY A 16 -68.28 44.24 21.45
C GLY A 16 -67.42 42.98 21.34
N ALA A 17 -67.80 42.07 20.49
CA ALA A 17 -67.05 40.89 20.19
C ALA A 17 -65.77 41.29 19.41
N SER A 18 -64.60 41.32 20.09
CA SER A 18 -63.31 41.46 19.43
C SER A 18 -62.85 40.10 18.91
N PHE A 19 -62.90 39.93 17.59
CA PHE A 19 -62.38 38.80 16.86
C PHE A 19 -60.84 38.98 16.78
N CYS A 20 -60.06 38.39 17.66
CA CYS A 20 -58.58 38.31 17.53
C CYS A 20 -58.22 37.31 16.43
N LEU A 21 -57.87 37.83 15.26
CA LEU A 21 -57.28 37.05 14.16
C LEU A 21 -55.84 36.69 14.52
N PHE A 22 -55.62 35.48 15.03
CA PHE A 22 -54.27 34.92 15.17
C PHE A 22 -53.74 34.56 13.78
N LEU A 23 -52.88 35.42 13.19
CA LEU A 23 -52.05 35.07 12.04
C LEU A 23 -50.99 34.11 12.51
N PHE A 24 -51.16 32.79 12.25
CA PHE A 24 -50.09 31.81 12.31
C PHE A 24 -49.16 32.05 11.13
N VAL A 25 -48.06 32.77 11.38
CA VAL A 25 -46.94 32.81 10.46
C VAL A 25 -46.23 31.44 10.50
N PHE A 26 -46.56 30.55 9.56
CA PHE A 26 -45.75 29.36 9.30
C PHE A 26 -44.40 29.81 8.77
N SER A 27 -43.40 29.98 9.61
CA SER A 27 -41.99 30.04 9.19
C SER A 27 -41.61 28.67 8.64
N THR A 28 -41.70 28.48 7.34
CA THR A 28 -41.02 27.37 6.67
C THR A 28 -39.53 27.60 6.75
N THR A 29 -38.89 27.03 7.76
CA THR A 29 -37.46 26.86 7.78
C THR A 29 -37.11 25.89 6.67
N THR A 30 -36.77 26.42 5.49
CA THR A 30 -36.04 25.68 4.47
C THR A 30 -34.67 25.32 5.09
N THR A 31 -34.56 24.13 5.62
CA THR A 31 -33.27 23.51 5.88
C THR A 31 -32.61 23.34 4.53
N PHE A 32 -31.74 24.27 4.15
CA PHE A 32 -30.75 23.98 3.10
C PHE A 32 -29.92 22.80 3.61
N ALA A 33 -30.05 21.66 2.96
CA ALA A 33 -29.08 20.59 3.14
C ALA A 33 -27.71 21.22 2.86
N ALA A 34 -26.83 21.24 3.84
CA ALA A 34 -25.47 21.70 3.63
C ALA A 34 -24.89 20.87 2.47
N ASP A 35 -24.35 21.55 1.45
CA ASP A 35 -23.72 20.86 0.34
C ASP A 35 -22.70 19.87 0.90
N LYS A 36 -22.82 18.60 0.50
CA LYS A 36 -21.84 17.57 0.89
C LYS A 36 -20.48 17.95 0.31
N VAL A 37 -19.49 18.14 1.16
CA VAL A 37 -18.14 18.51 0.79
C VAL A 37 -17.17 17.47 1.34
N LEU A 38 -16.29 16.95 0.49
CA LEU A 38 -15.18 16.12 0.89
C LEU A 38 -14.21 16.96 1.73
N LYS A 39 -13.69 16.37 2.80
CA LYS A 39 -12.53 16.87 3.53
C LYS A 39 -11.37 15.91 3.34
N ALA A 40 -10.17 16.46 3.22
CA ALA A 40 -8.96 15.67 3.16
C ALA A 40 -7.86 16.29 4.00
N GLY A 41 -7.01 15.45 4.57
CA GLY A 41 -5.83 15.87 5.30
C GLY A 41 -4.70 14.89 5.10
N ALA A 42 -3.49 15.39 5.11
CA ALA A 42 -2.30 14.56 4.95
C ALA A 42 -1.22 14.95 5.97
N ALA A 43 -0.36 14.00 6.28
CA ALA A 43 0.78 14.22 7.17
C ALA A 43 1.91 13.23 6.88
N THR A 44 3.09 13.52 7.40
CA THR A 44 4.25 12.63 7.41
C THR A 44 4.76 12.43 8.83
N SER A 45 5.37 11.26 9.08
CA SER A 45 6.02 10.96 10.35
C SER A 45 7.32 10.23 10.07
N ASN A 46 8.43 10.70 10.64
CA ASN A 46 9.73 10.05 10.49
C ASN A 46 9.72 8.68 11.20
N ILE A 47 10.04 7.62 10.46
CA ILE A 47 10.11 6.23 10.93
C ILE A 47 11.52 5.65 10.77
N THR A 48 12.54 6.50 10.57
CA THR A 48 13.92 6.05 10.41
C THR A 48 14.38 5.27 11.65
N PRO A 49 14.87 4.03 11.50
CA PRO A 49 15.35 3.24 12.63
C PRO A 49 16.66 3.80 13.19
N PRO A 50 16.98 3.51 14.44
CA PRO A 50 18.32 3.78 15.00
C PRO A 50 19.41 3.06 14.19
N LEU A 51 20.59 3.68 14.09
CA LEU A 51 21.77 3.01 13.53
C LEU A 51 22.12 1.75 14.34
N GLY A 52 22.59 0.71 13.64
CA GLY A 52 22.83 -0.60 14.21
C GLY A 52 21.67 -1.58 14.04
N GLU A 53 20.44 -1.12 13.76
CA GLU A 53 19.36 -2.00 13.32
C GLU A 53 19.72 -2.65 11.97
N TYR A 54 19.25 -3.90 11.76
CA TYR A 54 19.65 -4.66 10.57
C TYR A 54 18.86 -4.25 9.33
N ILE A 55 19.58 -3.80 8.29
CA ILE A 55 19.05 -3.68 6.94
C ILE A 55 18.81 -5.10 6.40
N VAL A 56 17.61 -5.32 5.88
CA VAL A 56 17.14 -6.60 5.35
C VAL A 56 16.65 -6.43 3.91
N GLY A 57 16.41 -7.54 3.20
CA GLY A 57 16.04 -7.54 1.78
C GLY A 57 16.92 -8.49 0.98
N GLY A 58 18.15 -8.74 1.46
CA GLY A 58 19.06 -9.78 0.96
C GLY A 58 19.01 -11.06 1.79
N PHE A 59 19.86 -12.05 1.40
CA PHE A 59 19.99 -13.32 2.14
C PHE A 59 20.73 -13.17 3.48
N LYS A 60 21.56 -12.15 3.62
CA LYS A 60 22.32 -11.87 4.85
C LYS A 60 22.02 -10.44 5.30
N PRO A 61 21.35 -10.26 6.44
CA PRO A 61 21.19 -8.95 7.05
C PRO A 61 22.55 -8.36 7.46
N PHE A 62 22.64 -7.03 7.51
CA PHE A 62 23.82 -6.30 7.97
C PHE A 62 23.38 -5.03 8.70
N PRO A 63 24.16 -4.53 9.68
CA PRO A 63 23.76 -3.36 10.45
C PRO A 63 23.71 -2.10 9.58
N ALA A 64 22.78 -1.20 9.90
CA ALA A 64 22.75 0.14 9.37
C ALA A 64 23.87 0.97 9.98
N GLU A 65 24.71 1.58 9.14
CA GLU A 65 25.87 2.36 9.52
C GLU A 65 25.67 3.87 9.30
N ASN A 66 24.76 4.22 8.37
CA ASN A 66 24.47 5.61 8.01
C ASN A 66 23.02 5.76 7.50
N VAL A 67 22.51 6.97 7.51
CA VAL A 67 21.23 7.35 6.89
C VAL A 67 21.55 8.27 5.71
N HIS A 68 21.30 7.79 4.49
CA HIS A 68 21.41 8.60 3.29
C HIS A 68 20.20 9.54 3.16
N ASP A 69 19.00 8.97 3.31
CA ASP A 69 17.74 9.70 3.38
C ASP A 69 16.81 9.07 4.41
N GLU A 70 15.97 9.90 5.02
CA GLU A 70 15.07 9.48 6.09
C GLU A 70 13.91 8.64 5.57
N LEU A 71 13.46 7.68 6.39
CA LEU A 71 12.28 6.88 6.13
C LEU A 71 11.04 7.54 6.75
N HIS A 72 9.94 7.56 6.01
CA HIS A 72 8.69 8.18 6.46
C HIS A 72 7.50 7.23 6.35
N ALA A 73 6.58 7.34 7.31
CA ALA A 73 5.19 7.01 7.11
C ALA A 73 4.49 8.25 6.54
N ARG A 74 3.72 8.09 5.47
CA ARG A 74 2.94 9.16 4.83
C ARG A 74 1.48 8.77 4.82
N CYS A 75 0.62 9.66 5.29
CA CYS A 75 -0.81 9.40 5.44
C CYS A 75 -1.64 10.39 4.62
N LEU A 76 -2.68 9.86 3.97
CA LEU A 76 -3.78 10.61 3.37
C LEU A 76 -5.08 10.13 4.00
N VAL A 77 -5.84 11.04 4.60
CA VAL A 77 -7.20 10.82 5.12
C VAL A 77 -8.20 11.49 4.20
N LEU A 78 -9.27 10.78 3.86
CA LEU A 78 -10.43 11.26 3.13
C LEU A 78 -11.68 11.10 3.99
N ASP A 79 -12.51 12.15 4.04
CA ASP A 79 -13.74 12.20 4.85
C ASP A 79 -14.85 12.89 4.03
N ASN A 80 -15.87 12.15 3.64
CA ASN A 80 -17.00 12.69 2.86
C ASN A 80 -18.21 13.08 3.72
N GLY A 81 -18.03 13.10 5.07
CA GLY A 81 -19.07 13.36 6.03
C GLY A 81 -19.91 12.13 6.44
N GLU A 82 -19.81 11.04 5.69
CA GLU A 82 -20.51 9.76 5.95
C GLU A 82 -19.51 8.65 6.29
N THR A 83 -18.39 8.61 5.56
CA THR A 83 -17.33 7.61 5.71
C THR A 83 -15.97 8.29 5.71
N LYS A 84 -15.08 7.79 6.57
CA LYS A 84 -13.67 8.14 6.61
C LYS A 84 -12.84 6.94 6.17
N ILE A 85 -11.87 7.17 5.29
CA ILE A 85 -10.85 6.17 4.91
C ILE A 85 -9.46 6.79 4.99
N ALA A 86 -8.44 5.96 5.14
CA ALA A 86 -7.07 6.43 5.13
C ALA A 86 -6.12 5.47 4.37
N PHE A 87 -5.11 6.06 3.75
CA PHE A 87 -3.95 5.37 3.21
C PHE A 87 -2.71 5.73 4.02
N VAL A 88 -1.93 4.74 4.42
CA VAL A 88 -0.64 4.96 5.10
C VAL A 88 0.43 4.18 4.35
N ILE A 89 1.36 4.88 3.72
CA ILE A 89 2.48 4.30 2.97
C ILE A 89 3.76 4.52 3.77
N CYS A 90 4.44 3.43 4.12
CA CYS A 90 5.62 3.41 4.98
C CYS A 90 6.86 3.02 4.19
N ASP A 91 7.94 3.81 4.26
CA ASP A 91 9.23 3.46 3.70
C ASP A 91 9.86 2.33 4.54
N ASN A 92 9.55 1.10 4.17
CA ASN A 92 10.02 -0.12 4.85
C ASN A 92 10.09 -1.28 3.86
N LEU A 93 10.82 -2.33 4.20
CA LEU A 93 10.89 -3.54 3.38
C LEU A 93 9.56 -4.30 3.35
N GLY A 94 8.91 -4.41 4.50
CA GLY A 94 7.65 -5.13 4.70
C GLY A 94 7.33 -5.15 6.19
N ILE A 95 6.11 -4.78 6.52
CA ILE A 95 5.64 -4.60 7.90
C ILE A 95 4.69 -5.74 8.25
N THR A 96 4.93 -6.38 9.37
CA THR A 96 4.13 -7.51 9.85
C THR A 96 2.79 -7.05 10.43
N VAL A 97 1.81 -7.95 10.45
CA VAL A 97 0.45 -7.64 10.89
C VAL A 97 0.38 -7.13 12.34
N ASP A 98 1.27 -7.60 13.22
CA ASP A 98 1.33 -7.20 14.63
C ASP A 98 1.71 -5.72 14.81
N VAL A 99 2.65 -5.19 14.01
CA VAL A 99 3.00 -3.75 14.00
C VAL A 99 1.81 -2.92 13.54
N PHE A 100 1.16 -3.32 12.43
CA PHE A 100 -0.02 -2.61 11.94
C PHE A 100 -1.19 -2.70 12.92
N GLN A 101 -1.36 -3.83 13.62
CA GLN A 101 -2.39 -3.95 14.63
C GLN A 101 -2.12 -3.02 15.82
N ALA A 102 -0.88 -2.98 16.32
CA ALA A 102 -0.49 -2.04 17.37
C ALA A 102 -0.73 -0.57 16.97
N ALA A 103 -0.46 -0.21 15.71
CA ALA A 103 -0.77 1.12 15.20
C ALA A 103 -2.29 1.38 15.16
N ARG A 104 -3.09 0.40 14.71
CA ARG A 104 -4.57 0.49 14.72
C ARG A 104 -5.14 0.68 16.13
N ASP A 105 -4.55 0.04 17.13
CA ASP A 105 -4.98 0.16 18.52
C ASP A 105 -4.76 1.58 19.06
N TYR A 106 -3.62 2.21 18.75
CA TYR A 106 -3.38 3.63 19.05
C TYR A 106 -4.36 4.54 18.32
N ILE A 107 -4.56 4.34 17.01
CA ILE A 107 -5.48 5.17 16.20
C ILE A 107 -6.91 5.08 16.74
N LYS A 108 -7.38 3.88 17.07
CA LYS A 108 -8.70 3.64 17.66
C LYS A 108 -8.89 4.36 18.98
N ALA A 109 -7.84 4.44 19.81
CA ALA A 109 -7.89 5.11 21.10
C ALA A 109 -7.87 6.65 20.99
N GLU A 110 -7.30 7.19 19.92
CA GLU A 110 -6.96 8.62 19.80
C GLU A 110 -7.74 9.36 18.70
N THR A 111 -8.48 8.65 17.84
CA THR A 111 -9.22 9.26 16.71
C THR A 111 -10.60 8.61 16.55
N ASP A 112 -11.46 9.25 15.74
CA ASP A 112 -12.76 8.70 15.32
C ASP A 112 -12.69 8.00 13.95
N LEU A 113 -11.49 7.70 13.43
CA LEU A 113 -11.29 6.95 12.20
C LEU A 113 -11.42 5.45 12.49
N PRO A 114 -12.36 4.72 11.85
CA PRO A 114 -12.48 3.28 12.02
C PRO A 114 -11.20 2.56 11.59
N PRO A 115 -10.56 1.75 12.45
CA PRO A 115 -9.29 1.08 12.13
C PRO A 115 -9.36 0.17 10.90
N GLU A 116 -10.53 -0.41 10.65
CA GLU A 116 -10.82 -1.24 9.48
C GLU A 116 -10.87 -0.45 8.16
N ASN A 117 -11.00 0.87 8.22
CA ASN A 117 -11.01 1.75 7.05
C ASN A 117 -9.62 2.29 6.68
N ILE A 118 -8.56 1.74 7.28
CA ILE A 118 -7.19 2.18 7.07
C ILE A 118 -6.42 1.12 6.27
N LEU A 119 -5.96 1.48 5.08
CA LEU A 119 -5.00 0.70 4.32
C LEU A 119 -3.60 1.13 4.71
N MET A 120 -2.79 0.20 5.24
CA MET A 120 -1.39 0.45 5.60
C MET A 120 -0.49 -0.46 4.78
N ALA A 121 0.52 0.10 4.12
CA ALA A 121 1.42 -0.66 3.25
C ALA A 121 2.88 -0.24 3.40
N ALA A 122 3.79 -1.14 3.03
CA ALA A 122 5.21 -0.85 2.89
C ALA A 122 5.56 -0.56 1.43
N THR A 123 6.55 0.31 1.18
CA THR A 123 7.07 0.61 -0.16
C THR A 123 7.93 -0.50 -0.73
N HIS A 124 8.48 -1.37 0.10
CA HIS A 124 9.44 -2.42 -0.23
C HIS A 124 10.87 -1.91 -0.54
N THR A 125 11.27 -0.78 0.02
CA THR A 125 12.69 -0.41 -0.07
C THR A 125 13.57 -1.50 0.54
N HIS A 126 14.63 -1.91 -0.17
CA HIS A 126 15.62 -2.90 0.32
C HIS A 126 16.77 -2.25 1.09
N SER A 127 16.64 -0.98 1.44
CA SER A 127 17.60 -0.23 2.25
C SER A 127 16.95 0.25 3.56
N ALA A 128 16.09 -0.59 4.13
CA ALA A 128 15.39 -0.38 5.38
C ALA A 128 15.48 -1.62 6.27
N THR A 129 15.06 -1.47 7.52
CA THR A 129 14.94 -2.58 8.46
C THR A 129 13.58 -3.25 8.39
N ARG A 130 13.48 -4.45 8.93
CA ARG A 130 12.20 -5.04 9.32
C ARG A 130 11.99 -4.73 10.80
N ALA A 131 10.77 -4.42 11.19
CA ALA A 131 10.42 -4.15 12.59
C ALA A 131 10.48 -5.42 13.45
N SER A 132 11.65 -6.06 13.52
CA SER A 132 11.88 -7.32 14.23
C SER A 132 12.44 -7.16 15.63
N SER A 133 13.00 -5.97 15.97
CA SER A 133 13.38 -5.66 17.35
C SER A 133 12.21 -5.02 18.08
N SER A 134 12.00 -5.36 19.35
CA SER A 134 10.89 -4.81 20.16
C SER A 134 10.91 -3.27 20.22
N LYS A 135 12.09 -2.67 20.29
CA LYS A 135 12.25 -1.22 20.37
C LYS A 135 11.79 -0.52 19.09
N TYR A 136 12.19 -1.03 17.92
CA TYR A 136 11.79 -0.42 16.65
C TYR A 136 10.32 -0.74 16.31
N HIS A 137 9.83 -1.92 16.70
CA HIS A 137 8.41 -2.29 16.55
C HIS A 137 7.48 -1.27 17.19
N ASP A 138 7.68 -0.96 18.49
CA ASP A 138 6.83 -0.05 19.23
C ASP A 138 6.95 1.40 18.70
N PHE A 139 8.18 1.81 18.38
CA PHE A 139 8.45 3.10 17.76
C PHE A 139 7.71 3.24 16.42
N LEU A 140 7.84 2.25 15.53
CA LEU A 140 7.21 2.27 14.22
C LEU A 140 5.68 2.33 14.34
N ALA A 141 5.08 1.47 15.17
CA ALA A 141 3.64 1.46 15.40
C ALA A 141 3.14 2.82 15.92
N ARG A 142 3.84 3.43 16.88
CA ARG A 142 3.50 4.75 17.42
C ARG A 142 3.61 5.84 16.35
N ARG A 143 4.70 5.86 15.54
CA ARG A 143 4.91 6.85 14.51
C ARG A 143 3.90 6.77 13.36
N ILE A 144 3.45 5.55 13.02
CA ILE A 144 2.33 5.34 12.08
C ILE A 144 1.05 5.97 12.65
N ALA A 145 0.73 5.71 13.91
CA ALA A 145 -0.46 6.27 14.55
C ALA A 145 -0.40 7.80 14.65
N ASP A 146 0.75 8.39 15.01
CA ASP A 146 0.96 9.83 15.02
C ASP A 146 0.72 10.45 13.64
N CYS A 147 1.21 9.80 12.57
CA CYS A 147 1.00 10.24 11.20
C CYS A 147 -0.50 10.33 10.86
N VAL A 148 -1.27 9.29 11.21
CA VAL A 148 -2.73 9.28 10.99
C VAL A 148 -3.41 10.37 11.79
N ARG A 149 -3.07 10.54 13.08
CA ARG A 149 -3.66 11.58 13.93
C ARG A 149 -3.42 12.98 13.36
N CYS A 150 -2.18 13.29 12.97
CA CYS A 150 -1.87 14.58 12.34
C CYS A 150 -2.64 14.77 11.02
N ALA A 151 -2.76 13.74 10.19
CA ALA A 151 -3.55 13.82 8.97
C ALA A 151 -5.03 14.04 9.24
N MET A 152 -5.58 13.44 10.32
CA MET A 152 -6.94 13.68 10.77
C MET A 152 -7.17 15.13 11.23
N GLU A 153 -6.21 15.74 11.90
CA GLU A 153 -6.27 17.14 12.35
C GLU A 153 -6.13 18.12 11.18
N ASN A 154 -5.35 17.79 10.17
CA ASN A 154 -5.09 18.61 8.97
C ASN A 154 -6.24 18.60 7.96
N ARG A 155 -7.39 17.96 8.25
CA ARG A 155 -8.51 17.88 7.29
C ARG A 155 -9.12 19.24 7.01
N GLU A 156 -9.17 19.61 5.75
CA GLU A 156 -9.85 20.80 5.25
C GLU A 156 -10.79 20.45 4.08
N PRO A 157 -11.72 21.34 3.69
CA PRO A 157 -12.54 21.16 2.49
C PRO A 157 -11.67 20.97 1.26
N ALA A 158 -11.94 19.91 0.51
CA ALA A 158 -11.07 19.45 -0.57
C ALA A 158 -11.86 18.99 -1.80
N ARG A 159 -11.14 18.84 -2.90
CA ARG A 159 -11.59 18.17 -4.11
C ARG A 159 -10.62 17.07 -4.48
N ILE A 160 -11.12 16.01 -5.05
CA ILE A 160 -10.38 14.79 -5.37
C ILE A 160 -10.57 14.39 -6.82
N GLY A 161 -9.53 13.83 -7.41
CA GLY A 161 -9.59 13.21 -8.71
C GLY A 161 -8.51 12.14 -8.83
N TRP A 162 -8.62 11.28 -9.82
CA TRP A 162 -7.71 10.17 -10.05
C TRP A 162 -7.49 9.94 -11.54
N GLY A 163 -6.52 9.11 -11.86
CA GLY A 163 -6.20 8.72 -13.23
C GLY A 163 -5.01 7.78 -13.29
N GLY A 164 -4.58 7.49 -14.51
CA GLY A 164 -3.43 6.64 -14.80
C GLY A 164 -2.64 7.15 -16.00
N VAL A 165 -1.39 6.72 -16.10
CA VAL A 165 -0.50 6.99 -17.24
C VAL A 165 0.48 5.86 -17.42
N ASP A 166 0.66 5.38 -18.63
CA ASP A 166 1.61 4.31 -18.94
C ASP A 166 3.06 4.81 -18.96
N GLU A 167 3.93 4.08 -18.25
CA GLU A 167 5.39 4.23 -18.29
C GLU A 167 6.07 2.86 -18.34
N PRO A 168 6.20 2.23 -19.54
CA PRO A 168 6.75 0.88 -19.66
C PRO A 168 8.26 0.80 -19.61
N SER A 169 8.99 1.91 -19.64
CA SER A 169 10.45 1.88 -19.77
C SER A 169 11.21 1.39 -18.55
N GLU A 170 10.57 1.47 -17.37
CA GLU A 170 11.18 1.13 -16.09
C GLU A 170 10.60 -0.16 -15.46
N VAL A 171 9.67 -0.83 -16.14
CA VAL A 171 9.12 -2.12 -15.69
C VAL A 171 9.50 -3.24 -16.63
N SER A 172 10.02 -4.34 -16.07
CA SER A 172 10.42 -5.53 -16.82
C SER A 172 10.13 -6.77 -15.99
N ASN A 173 9.48 -7.77 -16.57
CA ASN A 173 9.37 -9.05 -15.90
C ASN A 173 10.75 -9.65 -15.68
N ARG A 174 11.08 -10.00 -14.43
CA ARG A 174 12.42 -10.47 -14.05
C ARG A 174 12.61 -11.97 -14.14
N ARG A 175 11.56 -12.72 -14.49
CA ARG A 175 11.54 -14.16 -14.67
C ARG A 175 11.67 -14.50 -16.16
N TRP A 176 12.64 -15.31 -16.52
CA TRP A 176 12.97 -15.57 -17.94
C TRP A 176 13.12 -17.05 -18.24
N TYR A 177 12.54 -17.48 -19.36
CA TYR A 177 12.91 -18.75 -19.99
C TYR A 177 14.33 -18.66 -20.53
N THR A 178 15.08 -19.75 -20.40
CA THR A 178 16.48 -19.83 -20.88
C THR A 178 16.76 -21.19 -21.51
N THR A 179 17.67 -21.20 -22.49
CA THR A 179 18.20 -22.43 -23.10
C THR A 179 19.32 -23.07 -22.27
N ASN A 180 19.84 -22.38 -21.25
CA ASN A 180 20.86 -22.92 -20.35
C ASN A 180 20.23 -23.44 -19.04
N PRO A 181 20.15 -24.77 -18.85
CA PRO A 181 19.54 -25.35 -17.64
C PRO A 181 20.32 -25.05 -16.36
N ASP A 182 21.64 -24.78 -16.43
CA ASP A 182 22.41 -24.43 -15.25
C ASP A 182 21.96 -23.12 -14.59
N PHE A 183 21.38 -22.22 -15.37
CA PHE A 183 20.78 -20.99 -14.81
C PHE A 183 19.54 -21.28 -13.95
N CYS A 184 18.87 -22.42 -14.19
CA CYS A 184 17.60 -22.78 -13.57
C CYS A 184 17.74 -23.81 -12.45
N LYS A 185 18.96 -24.18 -12.02
CA LYS A 185 19.14 -25.03 -10.84
C LYS A 185 18.43 -24.40 -9.63
N ASN A 186 17.75 -25.22 -8.84
CA ASN A 186 17.03 -24.79 -7.66
C ASN A 186 17.60 -25.41 -6.38
N PRO A 187 17.31 -24.87 -5.18
CA PRO A 187 17.87 -25.37 -3.92
C PRO A 187 17.22 -26.67 -3.41
N PHE A 188 16.40 -27.33 -4.22
CA PHE A 188 15.71 -28.58 -3.90
C PHE A 188 16.26 -29.78 -4.70
N GLY A 189 17.45 -29.63 -5.30
CA GLY A 189 18.10 -30.66 -6.10
C GLY A 189 17.56 -30.79 -7.53
N GLY A 190 16.69 -29.90 -7.97
CA GLY A 190 16.05 -29.91 -9.28
C GLY A 190 16.46 -28.75 -10.18
N VAL A 191 15.78 -28.69 -11.33
CA VAL A 191 15.96 -27.61 -12.33
C VAL A 191 14.57 -27.06 -12.69
N ASP A 192 14.42 -25.74 -12.59
CA ASP A 192 13.21 -25.01 -12.94
C ASP A 192 13.15 -24.71 -14.44
N LYS A 193 12.00 -24.21 -14.92
CA LYS A 193 11.82 -23.79 -16.33
C LYS A 193 12.26 -22.34 -16.58
N VAL A 194 12.29 -21.51 -15.51
CA VAL A 194 12.60 -20.09 -15.58
C VAL A 194 13.63 -19.67 -14.54
N ARG A 195 14.31 -18.57 -14.83
CA ARG A 195 15.33 -17.96 -13.99
C ARG A 195 14.92 -16.54 -13.59
N MET A 196 14.88 -16.25 -12.27
CA MET A 196 14.79 -14.88 -11.76
C MET A 196 16.13 -14.16 -11.93
N ASN A 197 16.08 -12.91 -12.39
CA ASN A 197 17.25 -12.05 -12.58
C ASN A 197 18.41 -12.76 -13.33
N PRO A 198 18.15 -13.21 -14.56
CA PRO A 198 19.21 -13.86 -15.35
C PRO A 198 20.33 -12.88 -15.73
N PRO A 199 21.51 -13.37 -16.16
CA PRO A 199 22.57 -12.51 -16.66
C PRO A 199 22.09 -11.65 -17.83
N ARG A 200 22.31 -10.32 -17.75
CA ARG A 200 21.84 -9.35 -18.75
C ARG A 200 22.56 -9.50 -20.09
N GLY A 201 21.81 -9.37 -21.18
CA GLY A 201 22.34 -9.49 -22.53
C GLY A 201 22.86 -10.89 -22.90
N ASN A 202 22.46 -11.92 -22.15
CA ASN A 202 22.91 -13.28 -22.39
C ASN A 202 22.13 -13.93 -23.54
N ALA A 203 22.84 -14.55 -24.49
CA ALA A 203 22.23 -15.19 -25.66
C ALA A 203 21.34 -16.42 -25.32
N ALA A 204 21.45 -16.96 -24.10
CA ALA A 204 20.57 -18.05 -23.63
C ALA A 204 19.18 -17.58 -23.23
N LEU A 205 18.92 -16.28 -23.12
CA LEU A 205 17.60 -15.76 -22.74
C LEU A 205 16.62 -15.88 -23.92
N VAL A 206 15.45 -16.46 -23.68
CA VAL A 206 14.44 -16.72 -24.71
C VAL A 206 13.35 -15.63 -24.68
N LYS A 207 12.61 -15.54 -23.58
CA LYS A 207 11.51 -14.58 -23.38
C LYS A 207 11.19 -14.43 -21.89
N PRO A 208 10.55 -13.31 -21.48
CA PRO A 208 9.99 -13.19 -20.12
C PRO A 208 8.89 -14.22 -19.88
N ALA A 209 8.68 -14.58 -18.62
CA ALA A 209 7.72 -15.60 -18.19
C ALA A 209 6.35 -15.04 -17.79
N GLY A 210 6.22 -13.73 -17.70
CA GLY A 210 4.98 -13.06 -17.34
C GLY A 210 4.87 -11.67 -17.99
N PRO A 211 3.71 -11.01 -17.84
CA PRO A 211 3.47 -9.65 -18.33
C PRO A 211 4.17 -8.59 -17.48
N ILE A 212 3.93 -7.34 -17.83
CA ILE A 212 4.20 -6.14 -17.03
C ILE A 212 2.91 -5.32 -16.93
N ASP A 213 2.76 -4.55 -15.86
CA ASP A 213 1.76 -3.49 -15.75
C ASP A 213 2.50 -2.14 -15.86
N PRO A 214 2.40 -1.44 -17.00
CA PRO A 214 3.09 -0.17 -17.20
C PRO A 214 2.40 1.02 -16.56
N GLU A 215 1.16 0.87 -16.10
CA GLU A 215 0.37 1.98 -15.60
C GLU A 215 0.85 2.47 -14.23
N ILE A 216 1.05 3.79 -14.15
CA ILE A 216 1.16 4.53 -12.90
C ILE A 216 -0.22 5.08 -12.60
N SER A 217 -0.97 4.42 -11.71
CA SER A 217 -2.27 4.92 -11.23
C SER A 217 -2.04 5.95 -10.14
N PHE A 218 -2.92 6.96 -9.99
CA PHE A 218 -2.77 7.96 -8.93
C PHE A 218 -4.09 8.56 -8.46
N ILE A 219 -4.07 9.06 -7.21
CA ILE A 219 -5.12 9.86 -6.58
C ILE A 219 -4.52 11.22 -6.26
N SER A 220 -5.13 12.31 -6.74
CA SER A 220 -4.72 13.68 -6.49
C SER A 220 -5.77 14.42 -5.68
N VAL A 221 -5.34 15.12 -4.64
CA VAL A 221 -6.19 15.87 -3.72
C VAL A 221 -5.74 17.32 -3.66
N GLN A 222 -6.69 18.23 -3.79
CA GLN A 222 -6.49 19.66 -3.73
C GLN A 222 -7.50 20.31 -2.78
N SER A 223 -7.17 21.47 -2.22
CA SER A 223 -8.15 22.35 -1.60
C SER A 223 -9.17 22.85 -2.64
N LEU A 224 -10.26 23.46 -2.20
CA LEU A 224 -11.32 23.94 -3.12
C LEU A 224 -10.82 25.03 -4.10
N ASP A 225 -9.82 25.81 -3.71
CA ASP A 225 -9.17 26.84 -4.54
C ASP A 225 -8.06 26.30 -5.45
N GLY A 226 -7.76 25.00 -5.36
CA GLY A 226 -6.82 24.31 -6.25
C GLY A 226 -5.39 24.18 -5.73
N ARG A 227 -5.13 24.50 -4.48
CA ARG A 227 -3.84 24.25 -3.84
C ARG A 227 -3.64 22.74 -3.66
N PRO A 228 -2.51 22.16 -4.12
CA PRO A 228 -2.22 20.73 -3.90
C PRO A 228 -2.10 20.41 -2.40
N LEU A 229 -2.82 19.37 -1.93
CA LEU A 229 -2.77 18.88 -0.55
C LEU A 229 -1.97 17.58 -0.45
N ALA A 230 -2.29 16.62 -1.31
CA ALA A 230 -1.60 15.33 -1.35
C ALA A 230 -1.73 14.68 -2.74
N LEU A 231 -0.80 13.77 -3.02
CA LEU A 231 -0.89 12.85 -4.14
C LEU A 231 -0.38 11.47 -3.71
N LEU A 232 -1.20 10.44 -3.94
CA LEU A 232 -0.80 9.04 -3.83
C LEU A 232 -0.72 8.45 -5.24
N ALA A 233 0.47 8.03 -5.66
CA ALA A 233 0.68 7.25 -6.87
C ALA A 233 0.94 5.77 -6.52
N ASN A 234 0.69 4.89 -7.49
CA ASN A 234 0.95 3.46 -7.40
C ASN A 234 1.64 3.00 -8.69
N TYR A 235 2.74 2.27 -8.56
CA TYR A 235 3.47 1.76 -9.72
C TYR A 235 3.95 0.33 -9.46
N SER A 236 3.71 -0.57 -10.41
CA SER A 236 4.08 -1.98 -10.30
C SER A 236 5.58 -2.18 -10.58
N LEU A 237 6.41 -1.49 -9.81
CA LEU A 237 7.86 -1.55 -9.87
C LEU A 237 8.45 -1.83 -8.49
N HIS A 238 9.22 -2.91 -8.39
CA HIS A 238 9.99 -3.29 -7.21
C HIS A 238 10.97 -2.17 -6.83
N TYR A 239 11.76 -2.33 -5.77
CA TYR A 239 12.82 -1.37 -5.45
C TYR A 239 13.82 -1.23 -6.61
N VAL A 240 14.41 -0.05 -6.76
CA VAL A 240 15.43 0.23 -7.78
C VAL A 240 16.83 -0.12 -7.29
N GLY A 241 17.12 0.18 -6.04
CA GLY A 241 18.41 -0.11 -5.40
C GLY A 241 19.55 0.79 -5.87
N GLY A 242 20.77 0.28 -5.78
CA GLY A 242 21.96 1.08 -6.05
C GLY A 242 22.41 1.94 -4.86
N VAL A 243 21.97 1.59 -3.67
CA VAL A 243 22.36 2.21 -2.39
C VAL A 243 23.71 1.66 -1.95
N ASN A 244 24.55 2.49 -1.32
CA ASN A 244 25.78 2.02 -0.71
C ASN A 244 25.50 1.06 0.45
N LYS A 245 26.38 0.09 0.66
CA LYS A 245 26.20 -0.87 1.75
C LYS A 245 26.20 -0.16 3.12
N GLY A 246 25.25 -0.52 3.96
CA GLY A 246 25.09 0.04 5.31
C GLY A 246 24.28 1.34 5.35
N GLU A 247 23.85 1.88 4.23
CA GLU A 247 23.06 3.10 4.19
C GLU A 247 21.55 2.80 4.17
N ILE A 248 20.79 3.51 5.00
CA ILE A 248 19.32 3.55 4.98
C ILE A 248 18.88 4.50 3.89
N SER A 249 17.89 4.08 3.09
CA SER A 249 17.27 4.91 2.04
C SER A 249 15.84 4.47 1.76
N ALA A 250 14.98 5.43 1.50
CA ALA A 250 13.62 5.22 1.03
C ALA A 250 13.54 4.82 -0.46
N ASP A 251 14.70 4.64 -1.13
CA ASP A 251 14.78 4.30 -2.57
C ASP A 251 14.07 5.36 -3.45
N TYR A 252 13.66 5.00 -4.66
CA TYR A 252 12.96 5.90 -5.58
C TYR A 252 11.60 6.38 -5.05
N PHE A 253 11.00 5.69 -4.09
CA PHE A 253 9.72 6.08 -3.46
C PHE A 253 9.83 7.39 -2.67
N GLY A 254 10.88 7.53 -1.85
CA GLY A 254 11.15 8.77 -1.11
C GLY A 254 11.46 9.93 -2.04
N ILE A 255 12.32 9.71 -3.05
CA ILE A 255 12.69 10.73 -4.03
C ILE A 255 11.47 11.20 -4.84
N PHE A 256 10.58 10.29 -5.25
CA PHE A 256 9.31 10.65 -5.89
C PHE A 256 8.48 11.57 -4.99
N SER A 257 8.36 11.20 -3.71
CA SER A 257 7.54 11.97 -2.74
C SER A 257 8.02 13.40 -2.58
N GLU A 258 9.33 13.64 -2.70
CA GLU A 258 9.92 14.98 -2.66
C GLU A 258 9.73 15.75 -3.98
N LYS A 259 9.83 15.04 -5.12
CA LYS A 259 9.82 15.68 -6.44
C LYS A 259 8.43 16.05 -6.94
N ILE A 260 7.39 15.31 -6.58
CA ILE A 260 6.05 15.47 -7.14
C ILE A 260 5.39 16.80 -6.72
N GLY A 261 5.56 17.23 -5.47
CA GLY A 261 4.95 18.47 -4.96
C GLY A 261 5.33 19.72 -5.78
N PRO A 262 6.60 20.02 -5.97
CA PRO A 262 7.04 21.14 -6.82
C PRO A 262 6.51 21.07 -8.26
N LEU A 263 6.43 19.87 -8.85
CA LEU A 263 5.89 19.69 -10.21
C LEU A 263 4.39 19.98 -10.30
N LEU A 264 3.65 19.80 -9.20
CA LEU A 264 2.23 20.15 -9.08
C LEU A 264 2.01 21.59 -8.65
N GLY A 265 3.06 22.37 -8.42
CA GLY A 265 2.98 23.76 -7.96
C GLY A 265 2.72 23.92 -6.46
N ALA A 266 2.95 22.87 -5.66
CA ALA A 266 2.89 22.96 -4.20
C ALA A 266 3.96 23.94 -3.68
N LYS A 267 3.54 24.80 -2.75
CA LYS A 267 4.41 25.76 -2.10
C LYS A 267 4.75 25.29 -0.68
N PRO A 268 5.84 25.80 -0.07
CA PRO A 268 6.08 25.58 1.35
C PRO A 268 4.96 26.24 2.17
N GLU A 269 4.08 25.42 2.73
CA GLU A 269 2.90 25.83 3.52
C GLU A 269 2.79 24.94 4.76
N ASP A 270 1.96 25.31 5.71
CA ASP A 270 1.62 24.55 6.90
C ASP A 270 0.10 24.32 6.93
N PRO A 271 -0.39 23.08 6.86
CA PRO A 271 0.37 21.83 6.67
C PRO A 271 0.99 21.69 5.27
N PRO A 272 2.15 21.01 5.16
CA PRO A 272 2.83 20.83 3.90
C PRO A 272 2.12 19.83 2.98
N PHE A 273 2.32 19.97 1.66
CA PHE A 273 1.92 18.95 0.68
C PHE A 273 2.60 17.59 0.97
N VAL A 274 1.85 16.50 0.78
CA VAL A 274 2.36 15.14 0.97
C VAL A 274 2.29 14.33 -0.33
N GLY A 275 3.46 14.05 -0.90
CA GLY A 275 3.62 13.08 -2.00
C GLY A 275 3.81 11.66 -1.44
N MET A 276 3.21 10.66 -2.09
CA MET A 276 3.30 9.24 -1.72
C MET A 276 3.42 8.39 -2.99
N LEU A 277 4.28 7.37 -2.95
CA LEU A 277 4.35 6.34 -3.97
C LEU A 277 4.24 4.97 -3.29
N SER A 278 3.18 4.24 -3.59
CA SER A 278 2.96 2.86 -3.15
C SER A 278 3.49 1.87 -4.18
N ASN A 279 3.81 0.67 -3.72
CA ASN A 279 4.17 -0.43 -4.59
C ASN A 279 2.91 -1.10 -5.14
N GLY A 280 2.82 -1.22 -6.47
CA GLY A 280 1.82 -2.03 -7.17
C GLY A 280 2.17 -3.51 -7.13
N THR A 281 1.59 -4.32 -8.02
CA THR A 281 1.89 -5.76 -8.08
C THR A 281 3.24 -6.00 -8.76
N SER A 282 4.32 -5.99 -7.98
CA SER A 282 5.69 -6.00 -8.44
C SER A 282 6.48 -7.27 -8.10
N GLY A 283 5.83 -8.31 -7.57
CA GLY A 283 6.49 -9.51 -7.08
C GLY A 283 7.41 -10.21 -8.09
N ASP A 284 7.16 -10.06 -9.37
CA ASP A 284 8.00 -10.60 -10.46
C ASP A 284 8.56 -9.52 -11.40
N ILE A 285 8.52 -8.24 -10.99
CA ILE A 285 8.96 -7.09 -11.81
C ILE A 285 10.22 -6.45 -11.21
N ASN A 286 11.06 -5.87 -12.04
CA ASN A 286 12.07 -4.89 -11.65
C ASN A 286 12.40 -3.92 -12.81
N ASN A 287 13.30 -2.95 -12.56
CA ASN A 287 13.70 -1.92 -13.53
C ASN A 287 14.81 -2.34 -14.49
N ILE A 288 15.07 -3.65 -14.64
CA ILE A 288 16.18 -4.17 -15.42
C ILE A 288 15.68 -4.73 -16.76
N ASN A 289 16.11 -4.13 -17.86
CA ASN A 289 15.95 -4.73 -19.17
C ASN A 289 17.01 -5.84 -19.36
N PHE A 290 16.59 -7.10 -19.23
CA PHE A 290 17.49 -8.25 -19.31
C PHE A 290 18.01 -8.54 -20.73
N GLN A 291 17.36 -8.04 -21.77
CA GLN A 291 17.82 -8.21 -23.14
C GLN A 291 19.06 -7.36 -23.48
N LYS A 292 19.31 -6.31 -22.69
CA LYS A 292 20.43 -5.39 -22.91
C LYS A 292 21.55 -5.64 -21.91
N PRO A 293 22.83 -5.50 -22.32
CA PRO A 293 23.95 -5.52 -21.39
C PRO A 293 23.79 -4.50 -20.27
N GLY A 294 24.31 -4.83 -19.09
CA GLY A 294 24.29 -3.93 -17.94
C GLY A 294 25.21 -2.73 -18.15
N LYS A 295 24.76 -1.54 -17.78
CA LYS A 295 25.60 -0.35 -17.64
C LYS A 295 25.87 -0.11 -16.15
N ARG A 296 27.14 0.12 -15.79
CA ARG A 296 27.47 0.53 -14.41
C ARG A 296 27.02 1.98 -14.22
N MET A 297 26.33 2.23 -13.14
CA MET A 297 25.88 3.56 -12.73
C MET A 297 26.46 3.88 -11.35
N ALA A 298 26.56 5.14 -11.00
CA ALA A 298 26.91 5.57 -9.65
C ALA A 298 25.81 5.18 -8.65
N ALA A 299 26.17 5.12 -7.37
CA ALA A 299 25.17 4.94 -6.33
C ALA A 299 24.10 6.04 -6.43
N TYR A 300 22.84 5.67 -6.19
CA TYR A 300 21.65 6.54 -6.23
C TYR A 300 21.26 7.09 -7.62
N GLU A 301 22.13 6.98 -8.64
CA GLU A 301 21.90 7.58 -9.96
C GLU A 301 20.62 7.03 -10.62
N LYS A 302 20.44 5.69 -10.63
CA LYS A 302 19.29 5.07 -11.30
C LYS A 302 17.98 5.38 -10.56
N MET A 303 17.95 5.31 -9.23
CA MET A 303 16.72 5.61 -8.49
C MET A 303 16.27 7.06 -8.65
N ASN A 304 17.21 8.01 -8.73
CA ASN A 304 16.90 9.41 -9.04
C ASN A 304 16.28 9.57 -10.43
N GLN A 305 16.83 8.87 -11.45
CA GLN A 305 16.28 8.91 -12.82
C GLN A 305 14.86 8.35 -12.87
N VAL A 306 14.62 7.19 -12.22
CA VAL A 306 13.30 6.55 -12.16
C VAL A 306 12.30 7.44 -11.45
N ALA A 307 12.64 7.94 -10.26
CA ALA A 307 11.76 8.80 -9.48
C ALA A 307 11.37 10.08 -10.23
N GLU A 308 12.34 10.72 -10.90
CA GLU A 308 12.09 11.92 -11.69
C GLU A 308 11.21 11.65 -12.91
N LEU A 309 11.42 10.52 -13.59
CA LEU A 309 10.58 10.11 -14.72
C LEU A 309 9.14 9.87 -14.27
N VAL A 310 8.95 9.05 -13.22
CA VAL A 310 7.63 8.74 -12.67
C VAL A 310 6.92 10.01 -12.20
N ALA A 311 7.61 10.91 -11.47
CA ALA A 311 7.03 12.16 -11.00
C ALA A 311 6.58 13.08 -12.14
N ARG A 312 7.37 13.20 -13.22
CA ARG A 312 7.00 13.99 -14.40
C ARG A 312 5.78 13.40 -15.12
N ARG A 313 5.75 12.07 -15.34
CA ARG A 313 4.63 11.40 -15.99
C ARG A 313 3.32 11.61 -15.22
N VAL A 314 3.38 11.46 -13.89
CA VAL A 314 2.21 11.69 -13.02
C VAL A 314 1.79 13.17 -13.04
N ALA A 315 2.74 14.11 -12.94
CA ALA A 315 2.41 15.54 -12.97
C ALA A 315 1.79 15.98 -14.31
N GLU A 316 2.26 15.45 -15.44
CA GLU A 316 1.66 15.66 -16.77
C GLU A 316 0.22 15.12 -16.81
N ALA A 317 -0.01 13.90 -16.33
CA ALA A 317 -1.32 13.26 -16.31
C ALA A 317 -2.31 13.99 -15.39
N CYS A 318 -1.85 14.54 -14.25
CA CYS A 318 -2.68 15.33 -13.34
C CYS A 318 -3.33 16.55 -13.99
N GLN A 319 -2.77 17.08 -15.09
CA GLN A 319 -3.36 18.21 -15.82
C GLN A 319 -4.69 17.87 -16.50
N GLN A 320 -4.98 16.59 -16.73
CA GLN A 320 -6.20 16.09 -17.36
C GLN A 320 -7.24 15.59 -16.37
N VAL A 321 -6.93 15.59 -15.06
CA VAL A 321 -7.80 15.06 -14.01
C VAL A 321 -9.03 15.95 -13.82
N LYS A 322 -10.19 15.32 -13.72
CA LYS A 322 -11.44 15.96 -13.32
C LYS A 322 -11.63 15.84 -11.82
N TYR A 323 -11.59 16.97 -11.13
CA TYR A 323 -11.77 17.01 -9.68
C TYR A 323 -13.23 17.12 -9.29
N GLN A 324 -13.61 16.38 -8.25
CA GLN A 324 -14.94 16.35 -7.65
C GLN A 324 -14.85 16.83 -6.19
N THR A 325 -15.82 17.64 -5.76
CA THR A 325 -15.90 18.18 -4.40
C THR A 325 -16.55 17.22 -3.41
N TRP A 326 -17.14 16.15 -3.89
CA TRP A 326 -17.69 15.05 -3.09
C TRP A 326 -17.74 13.78 -3.94
N VAL A 327 -17.38 12.66 -3.30
CA VAL A 327 -17.49 11.31 -3.87
C VAL A 327 -17.93 10.33 -2.79
N PRO A 328 -18.64 9.25 -3.11
CA PRO A 328 -18.85 8.15 -2.16
C PRO A 328 -17.50 7.52 -1.78
N LEU A 329 -17.33 7.29 -0.49
CA LEU A 329 -16.19 6.55 0.07
C LEU A 329 -16.67 5.26 0.69
N GLY A 330 -15.85 4.22 0.70
CA GLY A 330 -16.16 2.95 1.33
C GLY A 330 -14.92 2.15 1.65
N ALA A 331 -15.05 1.25 2.62
CA ALA A 331 -14.06 0.25 2.96
C ALA A 331 -14.74 -1.11 3.17
N ALA A 332 -14.11 -2.17 2.69
CA ALA A 332 -14.56 -3.54 2.93
C ALA A 332 -13.34 -4.42 3.19
N ASN A 333 -13.44 -5.29 4.20
CA ASN A 333 -12.37 -6.16 4.63
C ASN A 333 -12.88 -7.60 4.74
N ALA A 334 -11.97 -8.55 4.56
CA ALA A 334 -12.19 -9.95 4.85
C ALA A 334 -10.92 -10.60 5.39
N GLU A 335 -11.09 -11.53 6.31
CA GLU A 335 -10.05 -12.46 6.71
C GLU A 335 -10.13 -13.70 5.84
N LEU A 336 -8.96 -14.13 5.33
CA LEU A 336 -8.84 -15.37 4.56
C LEU A 336 -7.79 -16.26 5.21
N THR A 337 -8.21 -17.50 5.55
CA THR A 337 -7.30 -18.51 6.06
C THR A 337 -6.70 -19.30 4.89
N LEU A 338 -5.37 -19.33 4.85
CA LEU A 338 -4.58 -20.01 3.83
C LEU A 338 -3.73 -21.11 4.47
N LYS A 339 -3.66 -22.28 3.83
CA LYS A 339 -2.75 -23.35 4.27
C LYS A 339 -1.31 -22.97 4.02
N VAL A 340 -0.45 -23.26 5.00
CA VAL A 340 1.00 -23.12 4.87
C VAL A 340 1.56 -24.34 4.16
N ARG A 341 2.47 -24.11 3.20
CA ARG A 341 3.16 -25.20 2.49
C ARG A 341 4.05 -25.97 3.45
N LYS A 342 3.95 -27.27 3.44
CA LYS A 342 4.77 -28.20 4.22
C LYS A 342 5.64 -29.06 3.32
N PRO A 343 6.92 -29.34 3.70
CA PRO A 343 7.75 -30.25 2.94
C PRO A 343 7.24 -31.70 3.07
N ASP A 344 7.24 -32.42 1.97
CA ASP A 344 7.02 -33.85 1.97
C ASP A 344 8.23 -34.62 2.53
N ALA A 345 8.08 -35.94 2.70
CA ALA A 345 9.14 -36.80 3.25
C ALA A 345 10.41 -36.82 2.36
N ALA A 346 10.26 -36.69 1.04
CA ALA A 346 11.39 -36.69 0.11
C ALA A 346 12.22 -35.39 0.25
N MET A 347 11.56 -34.24 0.34
CA MET A 347 12.20 -32.95 0.56
C MET A 347 12.89 -32.89 1.93
N GLN A 348 12.25 -33.42 3.00
CA GLN A 348 12.85 -33.51 4.32
C GLN A 348 14.12 -34.38 4.29
N ALA A 349 14.08 -35.55 3.63
CA ALA A 349 15.23 -36.42 3.48
C ALA A 349 16.36 -35.76 2.68
N TYR A 350 16.03 -35.01 1.63
CA TYR A 350 16.99 -34.23 0.84
C TYR A 350 17.72 -33.21 1.71
N PHE A 351 17.00 -32.35 2.42
CA PHE A 351 17.59 -31.32 3.25
C PHE A 351 18.36 -31.89 4.47
N LYS A 352 17.93 -33.01 5.01
CA LYS A 352 18.72 -33.72 6.03
C LYS A 352 20.10 -34.13 5.51
N LYS A 353 20.21 -34.58 4.24
CA LYS A 353 21.50 -34.90 3.59
C LYS A 353 22.33 -33.63 3.37
N VAL A 354 21.71 -32.54 2.89
CA VAL A 354 22.38 -31.26 2.67
C VAL A 354 22.99 -30.72 3.98
N MET A 355 22.24 -30.76 5.08
CA MET A 355 22.70 -30.26 6.37
C MET A 355 23.75 -31.16 7.04
N ALA A 356 23.81 -32.45 6.69
CA ALA A 356 24.83 -33.38 7.18
C ALA A 356 26.19 -33.25 6.46
N GLN A 357 26.25 -32.56 5.33
CA GLN A 357 27.50 -32.32 4.61
C GLN A 357 28.41 -31.34 5.36
N PRO A 358 29.75 -31.49 5.29
CA PRO A 358 30.68 -30.52 5.86
C PRO A 358 30.43 -29.09 5.32
N GLU A 359 30.83 -28.10 6.09
CA GLU A 359 30.85 -26.73 5.60
C GLU A 359 31.85 -26.59 4.43
N GLY A 360 31.43 -25.94 3.32
CA GLY A 360 32.24 -25.82 2.11
C GLY A 360 32.13 -26.99 1.13
N ALA A 361 31.35 -28.05 1.43
CA ALA A 361 31.05 -29.10 0.45
C ALA A 361 30.38 -28.53 -0.83
N GLU A 362 30.62 -29.15 -1.97
CA GLU A 362 29.97 -28.79 -3.22
C GLU A 362 28.45 -28.94 -3.10
N GLN A 363 27.73 -27.92 -3.50
CA GLN A 363 26.27 -27.85 -3.45
C GLN A 363 25.68 -27.82 -4.86
N HIS A 364 24.52 -28.46 -5.04
CA HIS A 364 23.76 -28.34 -6.31
C HIS A 364 23.35 -26.89 -6.57
N HIS A 365 22.98 -26.16 -5.50
CA HIS A 365 22.64 -24.73 -5.55
C HIS A 365 23.19 -23.99 -4.33
N ARG A 366 23.76 -22.79 -4.54
CA ARG A 366 24.42 -21.98 -3.48
C ARG A 366 23.53 -21.65 -2.26
N TYR A 367 22.20 -21.81 -2.36
CA TYR A 367 21.25 -21.51 -1.28
C TYR A 367 20.61 -22.74 -0.67
N GLU A 368 21.10 -23.96 -0.92
CA GLU A 368 20.51 -25.19 -0.34
C GLU A 368 20.39 -25.13 1.17
N ARG A 369 21.44 -24.73 1.89
CA ARG A 369 21.42 -24.62 3.35
C ARG A 369 20.43 -23.55 3.83
N ASN A 370 20.36 -22.40 3.16
CA ASN A 370 19.41 -21.36 3.50
C ASN A 370 17.95 -21.85 3.33
N TYR A 371 17.71 -22.66 2.28
CA TYR A 371 16.37 -23.21 2.07
C TYR A 371 16.06 -24.38 2.98
N ALA A 372 17.05 -25.19 3.38
CA ALA A 372 16.88 -26.19 4.43
C ALA A 372 16.35 -25.54 5.72
N GLU A 373 16.94 -24.43 6.15
CA GLU A 373 16.48 -23.68 7.34
C GLU A 373 15.09 -23.06 7.14
N ARG A 374 14.81 -22.49 5.94
CA ARG A 374 13.50 -21.91 5.65
C ARG A 374 12.38 -22.96 5.65
N VAL A 375 12.65 -24.11 5.05
CA VAL A 375 11.70 -25.24 4.98
C VAL A 375 11.50 -25.85 6.36
N GLN A 376 12.56 -25.94 7.18
CA GLN A 376 12.44 -26.40 8.57
C GLN A 376 11.53 -25.47 9.39
N ARG A 377 11.67 -24.15 9.25
CA ARG A 377 10.76 -23.20 9.89
C ARG A 377 9.30 -23.35 9.44
N LEU A 378 9.06 -23.68 8.17
CA LEU A 378 7.69 -24.00 7.69
C LEU A 378 7.16 -25.30 8.28
N LEU A 379 8.01 -26.32 8.43
CA LEU A 379 7.62 -27.59 9.04
C LEU A 379 7.20 -27.43 10.51
N GLU A 380 7.96 -26.61 11.25
CA GLU A 380 7.74 -26.36 12.68
C GLU A 380 6.67 -25.29 12.96
N GLY A 381 6.37 -24.45 11.97
CA GLY A 381 5.40 -23.37 12.09
C GLY A 381 3.94 -23.86 12.02
N PRO A 382 3.00 -22.94 12.04
CA PRO A 382 1.57 -23.25 11.94
C PRO A 382 1.22 -23.91 10.60
N ASP A 383 0.12 -24.65 10.56
CA ASP A 383 -0.40 -25.27 9.33
C ASP A 383 -1.20 -24.30 8.47
N GLU A 384 -1.69 -23.24 9.07
CA GLU A 384 -2.50 -22.21 8.43
C GLU A 384 -2.08 -20.82 8.91
N ILE A 385 -2.30 -19.81 8.06
CA ILE A 385 -2.20 -18.38 8.41
C ILE A 385 -3.48 -17.68 7.98
N THR A 386 -3.86 -16.67 8.75
CA THR A 386 -4.96 -15.77 8.37
C THR A 386 -4.38 -14.45 7.86
N VAL A 387 -4.85 -14.00 6.70
CA VAL A 387 -4.46 -12.75 6.07
C VAL A 387 -5.65 -11.81 5.98
N ILE A 388 -5.39 -10.49 6.08
CA ILE A 388 -6.41 -9.46 5.96
C ILE A 388 -6.36 -8.93 4.52
N LEU A 389 -7.46 -9.10 3.80
CA LEU A 389 -7.69 -8.55 2.47
C LEU A 389 -8.63 -7.35 2.59
N GLN A 390 -8.39 -6.31 1.78
CA GLN A 390 -9.17 -5.08 1.86
C GLN A 390 -9.41 -4.50 0.47
N ALA A 391 -10.56 -3.87 0.29
CA ALA A 391 -10.85 -2.98 -0.82
C ALA A 391 -11.34 -1.63 -0.29
N LEU A 392 -10.88 -0.53 -0.88
CA LEU A 392 -11.35 0.83 -0.62
C LEU A 392 -12.02 1.40 -1.87
N ARG A 393 -13.10 2.18 -1.69
CA ARG A 393 -13.82 2.90 -2.75
C ARG A 393 -13.61 4.39 -2.66
N ILE A 394 -13.34 5.03 -3.78
CA ILE A 394 -13.31 6.49 -3.96
C ILE A 394 -14.06 6.81 -5.26
N GLY A 395 -15.33 7.15 -5.16
CA GLY A 395 -16.16 7.33 -6.36
C GLY A 395 -16.26 6.06 -7.21
N ASP A 396 -15.78 6.14 -8.45
CA ASP A 396 -15.69 5.01 -9.38
C ASP A 396 -14.29 4.37 -9.46
N LEU A 397 -13.40 4.73 -8.54
CA LEU A 397 -12.12 4.06 -8.33
C LEU A 397 -12.24 3.06 -7.17
N THR A 398 -11.60 1.89 -7.32
CA THR A 398 -11.35 0.94 -6.22
C THR A 398 -9.87 0.64 -6.05
N VAL A 399 -9.42 0.50 -4.79
CA VAL A 399 -8.05 0.16 -4.44
C VAL A 399 -8.05 -1.15 -3.66
N ALA A 400 -7.41 -2.19 -4.21
CA ALA A 400 -7.20 -3.46 -3.53
C ALA A 400 -5.95 -3.43 -2.66
N ALA A 401 -5.96 -4.17 -1.55
CA ALA A 401 -4.83 -4.32 -0.63
C ALA A 401 -4.52 -5.80 -0.39
N ILE A 402 -3.30 -6.22 -0.70
CA ILE A 402 -2.86 -7.62 -0.61
C ILE A 402 -1.56 -7.70 0.20
N PRO A 403 -1.48 -8.56 1.28
CA PRO A 403 -0.34 -8.63 2.20
C PRO A 403 0.79 -9.55 1.71
N PHE A 404 1.16 -9.45 0.44
CA PHE A 404 2.19 -10.25 -0.22
C PHE A 404 3.02 -9.43 -1.20
N GLU A 405 4.17 -9.96 -1.64
CA GLU A 405 4.85 -9.56 -2.87
C GLU A 405 4.11 -10.23 -4.04
N THR A 406 3.15 -9.50 -4.59
CA THR A 406 2.12 -10.03 -5.49
C THR A 406 2.60 -9.99 -6.94
N PHE A 407 2.41 -11.08 -7.69
CA PHE A 407 2.76 -11.12 -9.10
C PHE A 407 1.88 -10.18 -9.94
N CYS A 408 2.49 -9.61 -10.98
CA CYS A 408 1.87 -8.65 -11.89
C CYS A 408 0.56 -9.17 -12.52
N GLU A 409 0.51 -10.45 -12.87
CA GLU A 409 -0.69 -11.10 -13.44
C GLU A 409 -1.93 -10.92 -12.57
N ILE A 410 -1.77 -10.97 -11.24
CA ILE A 410 -2.86 -10.83 -10.27
C ILE A 410 -3.43 -9.41 -10.26
N GLY A 411 -2.57 -8.41 -10.31
CA GLY A 411 -2.99 -7.01 -10.40
C GLY A 411 -3.74 -6.70 -11.69
N LEU A 412 -3.24 -7.22 -12.82
CA LEU A 412 -3.88 -7.08 -14.13
C LEU A 412 -5.26 -7.78 -14.15
N GLU A 413 -5.38 -8.98 -13.57
CA GLU A 413 -6.63 -9.69 -13.44
C GLU A 413 -7.67 -8.92 -12.60
N LEU A 414 -7.23 -8.33 -11.48
CA LEU A 414 -8.09 -7.49 -10.65
C LEU A 414 -8.54 -6.22 -11.38
N LYS A 415 -7.66 -5.56 -12.14
CA LYS A 415 -8.04 -4.41 -12.99
C LYS A 415 -9.08 -4.80 -14.04
N GLU A 416 -8.89 -5.93 -14.73
CA GLU A 416 -9.79 -6.40 -15.78
C GLU A 416 -11.19 -6.77 -15.25
N LYS A 417 -11.24 -7.41 -14.04
CA LYS A 417 -12.48 -7.95 -13.47
C LYS A 417 -13.18 -7.03 -12.47
N ALA A 418 -12.55 -5.92 -12.08
CA ALA A 418 -13.14 -4.99 -11.12
C ALA A 418 -14.51 -4.47 -11.61
N PRO A 419 -15.51 -4.36 -10.72
CA PRO A 419 -16.81 -3.79 -11.10
C PRO A 419 -16.80 -2.25 -11.15
N PHE A 420 -15.64 -1.62 -11.01
CA PHE A 420 -15.40 -0.19 -11.05
C PHE A 420 -14.76 0.21 -12.39
N GLU A 421 -14.86 1.50 -12.75
CA GLU A 421 -14.25 2.02 -13.97
C GLU A 421 -12.72 1.97 -13.88
N ASP A 422 -12.19 2.34 -12.69
CA ASP A 422 -10.78 2.34 -12.41
C ASP A 422 -10.45 1.43 -11.19
N ALA A 423 -9.33 0.73 -11.26
CA ALA A 423 -8.84 -0.12 -10.19
C ALA A 423 -7.32 -0.21 -10.16
N PHE A 424 -6.72 -0.23 -8.99
CA PHE A 424 -5.33 -0.63 -8.81
C PHE A 424 -5.12 -1.40 -7.50
N THR A 425 -3.97 -2.07 -7.40
CA THR A 425 -3.62 -2.89 -6.23
C THR A 425 -2.39 -2.34 -5.54
N ILE A 426 -2.47 -2.19 -4.22
CA ILE A 426 -1.32 -1.94 -3.35
C ILE A 426 -0.91 -3.27 -2.72
N GLU A 427 0.30 -3.73 -3.03
CA GLU A 427 0.89 -4.92 -2.40
C GLU A 427 1.54 -4.60 -1.06
N LEU A 428 1.95 -5.62 -0.30
CA LEU A 428 2.56 -5.46 1.04
C LEU A 428 1.68 -4.63 2.00
N ALA A 429 0.39 -4.73 1.79
CA ALA A 429 -0.63 -3.99 2.53
C ALA A 429 -1.27 -4.86 3.61
N ASN A 430 -1.46 -4.27 4.80
CA ASN A 430 -2.04 -4.93 5.98
C ASN A 430 -1.25 -6.14 6.53
N GLY A 431 0.01 -6.33 6.09
CA GLY A 431 0.88 -7.43 6.51
C GLY A 431 1.96 -7.76 5.48
N TYR A 432 2.77 -8.79 5.80
CA TYR A 432 3.82 -9.31 4.93
C TYR A 432 3.95 -10.83 5.04
N ASN A 433 3.64 -11.56 3.96
CA ASN A 433 3.61 -13.04 3.96
C ASN A 433 4.49 -13.69 2.89
N GLY A 434 5.43 -12.96 2.28
CA GLY A 434 6.29 -13.41 1.19
C GLY A 434 5.63 -13.28 -0.18
N TYR A 435 6.11 -14.06 -1.16
CA TYR A 435 5.64 -13.96 -2.55
C TYR A 435 4.29 -14.63 -2.79
N LEU A 436 3.52 -14.07 -3.72
CA LEU A 436 2.24 -14.60 -4.19
C LEU A 436 2.29 -14.81 -5.71
N PRO A 437 2.82 -15.94 -6.20
CA PRO A 437 2.72 -16.31 -7.61
C PRO A 437 1.35 -16.93 -7.93
N THR A 438 0.99 -16.91 -9.23
CA THR A 438 -0.17 -17.66 -9.73
C THR A 438 0.10 -19.18 -9.79
N PRO A 439 -0.93 -20.04 -9.85
CA PRO A 439 -0.75 -21.48 -10.04
C PRO A 439 0.06 -21.81 -11.30
N GLU A 440 -0.11 -21.04 -12.37
CA GLU A 440 0.65 -21.24 -13.62
C GLU A 440 2.14 -20.92 -13.42
N GLN A 441 2.46 -19.87 -12.70
CA GLN A 441 3.84 -19.48 -12.39
C GLN A 441 4.52 -20.49 -11.45
N HIS A 442 3.77 -21.16 -10.57
CA HIS A 442 4.27 -22.27 -9.77
C HIS A 442 4.75 -23.46 -10.62
N LYS A 443 4.08 -23.76 -11.76
CA LYS A 443 4.48 -24.84 -12.70
C LYS A 443 5.81 -24.54 -13.42
N LEU A 444 6.23 -23.27 -13.42
CA LEU A 444 7.48 -22.85 -14.04
C LEU A 444 8.67 -22.93 -13.07
N GLY A 445 8.42 -22.91 -11.76
CA GLY A 445 9.48 -22.81 -10.76
C GLY A 445 10.07 -21.40 -10.67
N GLY A 446 11.31 -21.28 -10.23
CA GLY A 446 12.02 -20.02 -10.00
C GLY A 446 11.86 -19.51 -8.56
N TYR A 447 12.75 -18.58 -8.20
CA TYR A 447 12.95 -18.09 -6.82
C TYR A 447 11.65 -17.77 -6.06
N GLU A 448 10.75 -17.06 -6.72
CA GLU A 448 9.53 -16.55 -6.09
C GLU A 448 8.53 -17.66 -5.73
N THR A 449 8.64 -18.80 -6.43
CA THR A 449 7.77 -19.98 -6.21
C THR A 449 8.36 -21.00 -5.24
N TRP A 450 9.64 -20.86 -4.87
CA TRP A 450 10.33 -21.82 -4.00
C TRP A 450 9.70 -21.85 -2.61
N MET A 451 9.54 -23.05 -2.05
CA MET A 451 9.04 -23.23 -0.68
C MET A 451 9.93 -22.48 0.32
N GLY A 452 9.34 -21.59 1.12
CA GLY A 452 10.06 -20.69 2.02
C GLY A 452 10.29 -19.28 1.46
N THR A 453 10.17 -19.08 0.14
CA THR A 453 9.98 -17.77 -0.50
C THR A 453 8.49 -17.52 -0.69
N ASN A 454 7.77 -18.39 -1.38
CA ASN A 454 6.33 -18.55 -1.24
C ASN A 454 6.04 -19.51 -0.09
N ARG A 455 5.11 -19.17 0.79
CA ARG A 455 4.81 -19.89 2.03
C ARG A 455 3.43 -20.53 2.07
N VAL A 456 2.52 -20.10 1.20
CA VAL A 456 1.11 -20.48 1.19
C VAL A 456 0.80 -21.45 0.05
N GLN A 457 -0.35 -22.10 0.12
CA GLN A 457 -0.84 -23.05 -0.87
C GLN A 457 -0.76 -22.50 -2.31
N LEU A 458 -0.66 -23.39 -3.30
CA LEU A 458 -0.35 -23.01 -4.68
C LEU A 458 -1.48 -22.22 -5.38
N ASP A 459 -2.71 -22.40 -4.94
CA ASP A 459 -3.93 -21.71 -5.41
C ASP A 459 -4.32 -20.51 -4.55
N ALA A 460 -3.40 -20.02 -3.70
CA ALA A 460 -3.68 -18.89 -2.81
C ALA A 460 -4.04 -17.61 -3.58
N SER A 461 -3.42 -17.36 -4.72
CA SER A 461 -3.73 -16.20 -5.56
C SER A 461 -5.17 -16.21 -6.07
N ASP A 462 -5.67 -17.37 -6.54
CA ASP A 462 -7.04 -17.48 -7.05
C ASP A 462 -8.06 -17.16 -5.94
N LYS A 463 -7.83 -17.69 -4.73
CA LYS A 463 -8.70 -17.43 -3.57
C LYS A 463 -8.65 -15.96 -3.14
N ILE A 464 -7.48 -15.32 -3.19
CA ILE A 464 -7.32 -13.90 -2.86
C ILE A 464 -8.05 -13.03 -3.89
N VAL A 465 -7.91 -13.33 -5.19
CA VAL A 465 -8.61 -12.62 -6.26
C VAL A 465 -10.13 -12.74 -6.08
N GLU A 466 -10.66 -13.93 -5.82
CA GLU A 466 -12.08 -14.15 -5.57
C GLU A 466 -12.59 -13.28 -4.41
N VAL A 467 -11.92 -13.30 -3.25
CA VAL A 467 -12.31 -12.51 -2.08
C VAL A 467 -12.22 -11.00 -2.36
N ILE A 468 -11.16 -10.53 -3.03
CA ILE A 468 -11.02 -9.09 -3.36
C ILE A 468 -12.13 -8.64 -4.29
N LEU A 469 -12.47 -9.42 -5.33
CA LEU A 469 -13.58 -9.09 -6.25
C LEU A 469 -14.94 -9.07 -5.53
N ASP A 470 -15.16 -9.96 -4.58
CA ASP A 470 -16.35 -9.94 -3.73
C ASP A 470 -16.42 -8.68 -2.85
N LEU A 471 -15.29 -8.23 -2.29
CA LEU A 471 -15.22 -6.98 -1.53
C LEU A 471 -15.50 -5.77 -2.42
N MET A 472 -14.95 -5.73 -3.64
CA MET A 472 -15.22 -4.68 -4.62
C MET A 472 -16.70 -4.66 -5.03
N GLN A 473 -17.32 -5.83 -5.27
CA GLN A 473 -18.74 -5.93 -5.61
C GLN A 473 -19.64 -5.44 -4.46
N LYS A 474 -19.28 -5.74 -3.22
CA LYS A 474 -19.96 -5.18 -2.04
C LYS A 474 -19.90 -3.65 -2.03
N LEU A 475 -18.72 -3.07 -2.27
CA LEU A 475 -18.54 -1.61 -2.29
C LEU A 475 -19.29 -0.96 -3.45
N LYS A 476 -19.36 -1.59 -4.63
CA LYS A 476 -20.08 -1.06 -5.79
C LYS A 476 -21.59 -1.02 -5.54
N SER A 477 -22.12 -1.97 -4.77
CA SER A 477 -23.56 -2.03 -4.44
C SER A 477 -23.98 -1.08 -3.31
N GLN A 478 -23.04 -0.44 -2.62
CA GLN A 478 -23.35 0.61 -1.64
C GLN A 478 -23.76 1.92 -2.37
N PRO A 479 -24.71 2.66 -1.81
CA PRO A 479 -25.19 3.90 -2.39
C PRO A 479 -24.12 4.97 -2.56
#